data_57d517a00aee9b3d074836ce1329b5bf
#
_entry.id   57d517a00aee9b3d074836ce1329b5bf
#
_cell.length_a   1.000
_cell.length_b   1.000
_cell.length_c   1.000
_cell.angle_alpha   90.00
_cell.angle_beta   90.00
_cell.angle_gamma   90.00
#
_symmetry.space_group_name_H-M   'P 1'
#
loop_
_entity.id
_entity.type
_entity.pdbx_description
1 polymer ?
#
loop_
_entity_poly.entity_id
_entity_poly.type
_entity_poly.pdbx_seq_one_letter_code
_entity_poly.pdbx_strand_id
1 'polypeptide(L)'
;MILLTGGTGQVGRSLLALAQAQSLPLVAPTRDALDLADPRSIAAYLARQPWSAIVNAGAYTAVDQAEQDQQQAEAINAGAPGQLAAYCQDHAIPLLHLSTDYVFSGDKPSPYLETDATAPLGVYGQSKCKGETAILATACRAAIVRTAWVVSPYGKNFIKTMMRLAQQREEIQVVADQHGSPTGAPDLAQALLVILTRMLHDPQCPGGLYHATNHGETTWAGLARKVMQVSAQRGGPSARIVEIGTEAYPTAAKRPKNSRLNCDRLQQDWGITLRPWPLMVEDCVTALLNEQGAQS
;
A
#
# COMPACT_ATOMS: atom_id res chain seq x y z
N MET A 1 -10.12 -11.39 18.51
CA MET A 1 -8.98 -10.46 18.30
C MET A 1 -8.51 -10.56 16.85
N ILE A 2 -8.15 -9.45 16.21
CA ILE A 2 -7.66 -9.39 14.83
C ILE A 2 -6.16 -9.08 14.88
N LEU A 3 -5.34 -9.85 14.17
CA LEU A 3 -3.91 -9.58 14.03
C LEU A 3 -3.68 -8.63 12.85
N LEU A 4 -2.97 -7.53 13.09
CA LEU A 4 -2.46 -6.63 12.05
C LEU A 4 -0.93 -6.71 12.01
N THR A 5 -0.35 -7.17 10.91
CA THR A 5 1.08 -6.99 10.67
C THR A 5 1.35 -5.63 10.02
N GLY A 6 2.53 -5.07 10.20
CA GLY A 6 2.88 -3.79 9.60
C GLY A 6 2.20 -2.56 10.24
N GLY A 7 1.79 -2.65 11.50
CA GLY A 7 1.10 -1.58 12.22
C GLY A 7 1.85 -0.24 12.29
N THR A 8 3.17 -0.23 12.13
CA THR A 8 3.99 0.99 12.10
C THR A 8 4.05 1.67 10.73
N GLY A 9 3.61 0.98 9.66
CA GLY A 9 3.55 1.49 8.29
C GLY A 9 2.42 2.50 8.07
N GLN A 10 2.38 3.14 6.89
CA GLN A 10 1.39 4.15 6.55
C GLN A 10 -0.05 3.61 6.66
N VAL A 11 -0.34 2.48 6.01
CA VAL A 11 -1.66 1.85 6.02
C VAL A 11 -1.98 1.26 7.40
N GLY A 12 -0.99 0.61 8.04
CA GLY A 12 -1.18 0.04 9.37
C GLY A 12 -1.56 1.07 10.43
N ARG A 13 -0.91 2.24 10.44
CA ARG A 13 -1.28 3.36 11.33
C ARG A 13 -2.69 3.87 11.08
N SER A 14 -3.06 3.99 9.80
CA SER A 14 -4.42 4.43 9.42
C SER A 14 -5.47 3.41 9.84
N LEU A 15 -5.19 2.10 9.68
CA LEU A 15 -6.06 1.03 10.15
C LEU A 15 -6.22 1.02 11.67
N LEU A 16 -5.12 1.21 12.43
CA LEU A 16 -5.16 1.28 13.89
C LEU A 16 -6.03 2.44 14.38
N ALA A 17 -5.87 3.63 13.79
CA ALA A 17 -6.66 4.80 14.14
C ALA A 17 -8.16 4.58 13.88
N LEU A 18 -8.52 3.99 12.72
CA LEU A 18 -9.90 3.67 12.38
C LEU A 18 -10.49 2.57 13.26
N ALA A 19 -9.71 1.50 13.53
CA ALA A 19 -10.13 0.41 14.38
C ALA A 19 -10.40 0.89 15.81
N GLN A 20 -9.56 1.77 16.35
CA GLN A 20 -9.76 2.39 17.65
C GLN A 20 -11.06 3.21 17.69
N ALA A 21 -11.31 4.04 16.67
CA ALA A 21 -12.53 4.85 16.58
C ALA A 21 -13.81 4.01 16.50
N GLN A 22 -13.72 2.78 15.96
CA GLN A 22 -14.85 1.84 15.82
C GLN A 22 -14.87 0.73 16.91
N SER A 23 -14.00 0.81 17.90
CA SER A 23 -13.86 -0.21 18.97
C SER A 23 -13.61 -1.62 18.43
N LEU A 24 -12.97 -1.75 17.27
CA LEU A 24 -12.60 -3.03 16.68
C LEU A 24 -11.33 -3.57 17.37
N PRO A 25 -11.32 -4.80 17.90
CA PRO A 25 -10.20 -5.34 18.65
C PRO A 25 -9.02 -5.76 17.75
N LEU A 26 -8.23 -4.78 17.30
CA LEU A 26 -7.07 -4.94 16.41
C LEU A 26 -5.77 -4.89 17.22
N VAL A 27 -4.93 -5.90 17.07
CA VAL A 27 -3.60 -5.99 17.71
C VAL A 27 -2.52 -5.92 16.66
N ALA A 28 -1.61 -4.95 16.81
CA ALA A 28 -0.48 -4.76 15.92
C ALA A 28 0.84 -4.92 16.68
N PRO A 29 1.50 -6.09 16.61
CA PRO A 29 2.79 -6.30 17.26
C PRO A 29 3.89 -5.45 16.65
N THR A 30 4.89 -5.11 17.45
CA THR A 30 6.15 -4.56 16.96
C THR A 30 6.95 -5.63 16.20
N ARG A 31 7.95 -5.21 15.42
CA ARG A 31 8.82 -6.14 14.68
C ARG A 31 9.57 -7.10 15.61
N ASP A 32 9.99 -6.63 16.78
CA ASP A 32 10.68 -7.46 17.76
C ASP A 32 9.78 -8.56 18.35
N ALA A 33 8.46 -8.32 18.41
CA ALA A 33 7.48 -9.30 18.88
C ALA A 33 7.03 -10.27 17.77
N LEU A 34 7.02 -9.82 16.51
CA LEU A 34 6.63 -10.58 15.32
C LEU A 34 7.53 -10.17 14.15
N ASP A 35 8.62 -10.92 13.93
CA ASP A 35 9.46 -10.74 12.75
C ASP A 35 8.91 -11.59 11.59
N LEU A 36 8.44 -10.91 10.53
CA LEU A 36 7.93 -11.55 9.32
C LEU A 36 9.03 -12.23 8.48
N ALA A 37 10.32 -11.98 8.76
CA ALA A 37 11.41 -12.67 8.10
C ALA A 37 11.74 -14.03 8.76
N ASP A 38 11.29 -14.28 10.00
CA ASP A 38 11.53 -15.54 10.71
C ASP A 38 10.23 -16.37 10.83
N PRO A 39 10.12 -17.50 10.11
CA PRO A 39 8.96 -18.39 10.20
C PRO A 39 8.66 -18.89 11.62
N ARG A 40 9.68 -19.03 12.47
CA ARG A 40 9.50 -19.46 13.87
C ARG A 40 8.88 -18.35 14.70
N SER A 41 9.26 -17.08 14.46
CA SER A 41 8.65 -15.91 15.09
C SER A 41 7.17 -15.82 14.73
N ILE A 42 6.82 -16.04 13.45
CA ILE A 42 5.42 -16.05 12.98
C ILE A 42 4.62 -17.15 13.69
N ALA A 43 5.12 -18.40 13.67
CA ALA A 43 4.44 -19.53 14.32
C ALA A 43 4.24 -19.31 15.82
N ALA A 44 5.27 -18.85 16.53
CA ALA A 44 5.22 -18.58 17.96
C ALA A 44 4.23 -17.45 18.29
N TYR A 45 4.14 -16.42 17.45
CA TYR A 45 3.20 -15.32 17.69
C TYR A 45 1.75 -15.75 17.43
N LEU A 46 1.50 -16.49 16.35
CA LEU A 46 0.18 -17.00 16.02
C LEU A 46 -0.38 -17.94 17.09
N ALA A 47 0.48 -18.70 17.76
CA ALA A 47 0.09 -19.63 18.83
C ALA A 47 -0.29 -18.95 20.16
N ARG A 48 -0.09 -17.62 20.33
CA ARG A 48 -0.33 -16.93 21.60
C ARG A 48 -1.81 -16.87 22.01
N GLN A 49 -2.70 -16.82 21.03
CA GLN A 49 -4.14 -16.73 21.26
C GLN A 49 -4.92 -17.08 19.98
N PRO A 50 -6.21 -17.41 20.07
CA PRO A 50 -7.06 -17.56 18.89
C PRO A 50 -7.28 -16.21 18.22
N TRP A 51 -7.06 -16.15 16.91
CA TRP A 51 -7.32 -15.00 16.08
C TRP A 51 -8.64 -15.16 15.33
N SER A 52 -9.38 -14.07 15.13
CA SER A 52 -10.62 -14.07 14.34
C SER A 52 -10.41 -13.66 12.89
N ALA A 53 -9.31 -12.99 12.60
CA ALA A 53 -8.85 -12.62 11.27
C ALA A 53 -7.38 -12.19 11.30
N ILE A 54 -6.74 -12.18 10.13
CA ILE A 54 -5.42 -11.59 9.95
C ILE A 54 -5.48 -10.53 8.86
N VAL A 55 -4.91 -9.33 9.15
CA VAL A 55 -4.64 -8.27 8.19
C VAL A 55 -3.14 -8.18 7.99
N ASN A 56 -2.66 -8.58 6.82
CA ASN A 56 -1.24 -8.51 6.48
C ASN A 56 -0.94 -7.25 5.66
N ALA A 57 -0.60 -6.15 6.35
CA ALA A 57 -0.09 -4.91 5.78
C ALA A 57 1.43 -4.75 5.94
N GLY A 58 2.10 -5.74 6.54
CA GLY A 58 3.54 -5.80 6.65
C GLY A 58 4.19 -6.24 5.35
N ALA A 59 5.23 -5.52 4.91
CA ALA A 59 5.99 -5.83 3.70
C ALA A 59 7.40 -5.25 3.75
N TYR A 60 8.32 -5.84 2.99
CA TYR A 60 9.58 -5.22 2.60
C TYR A 60 9.29 -4.26 1.44
N THR A 61 9.30 -2.95 1.68
CA THR A 61 8.88 -1.93 0.72
C THR A 61 10.00 -1.05 0.18
N ALA A 62 11.25 -1.29 0.59
CA ALA A 62 12.42 -0.58 0.09
C ALA A 62 12.79 -1.11 -1.31
N VAL A 63 12.06 -0.64 -2.33
CA VAL A 63 12.08 -1.16 -3.71
C VAL A 63 13.48 -1.25 -4.30
N ASP A 64 14.30 -0.18 -4.16
CA ASP A 64 15.66 -0.16 -4.68
C ASP A 64 16.61 -1.06 -3.89
N GLN A 65 16.44 -1.12 -2.57
CA GLN A 65 17.26 -1.97 -1.70
C GLN A 65 16.91 -3.45 -1.89
N ALA A 66 15.68 -3.79 -2.28
CA ALA A 66 15.26 -5.17 -2.55
C ALA A 66 16.12 -5.85 -3.62
N GLU A 67 16.67 -5.08 -4.59
CA GLU A 67 17.56 -5.63 -5.62
C GLU A 67 18.84 -6.25 -5.03
N GLN A 68 19.27 -5.80 -3.84
CA GLN A 68 20.42 -6.30 -3.11
C GLN A 68 20.02 -7.23 -1.94
N ASP A 69 18.82 -7.06 -1.38
CA ASP A 69 18.29 -7.80 -0.23
C ASP A 69 17.20 -8.81 -0.64
N GLN A 70 17.42 -9.52 -1.75
CA GLN A 70 16.41 -10.42 -2.34
C GLN A 70 15.89 -11.45 -1.33
N GLN A 71 16.78 -12.08 -0.55
CA GLN A 71 16.41 -13.09 0.44
C GLN A 71 15.46 -12.53 1.51
N GLN A 72 15.75 -11.33 2.01
CA GLN A 72 14.91 -10.65 3.01
C GLN A 72 13.55 -10.24 2.40
N ALA A 73 13.56 -9.73 1.16
CA ALA A 73 12.35 -9.38 0.45
C ALA A 73 11.46 -10.61 0.23
N GLU A 74 12.03 -11.75 -0.18
CA GLU A 74 11.28 -13.01 -0.36
C GLU A 74 10.74 -13.57 0.97
N ALA A 75 11.53 -13.57 2.03
CA ALA A 75 11.08 -14.05 3.33
C ALA A 75 9.83 -13.27 3.81
N ILE A 76 9.89 -11.92 3.74
CA ILE A 76 8.80 -11.05 4.22
C ILE A 76 7.62 -11.01 3.25
N ASN A 77 7.87 -10.91 1.92
CA ASN A 77 6.82 -10.66 0.94
C ASN A 77 6.20 -11.92 0.35
N ALA A 78 6.87 -13.07 0.47
CA ALA A 78 6.38 -14.35 -0.04
C ALA A 78 6.24 -15.41 1.07
N GLY A 79 7.27 -15.65 1.86
CA GLY A 79 7.26 -16.66 2.92
C GLY A 79 6.22 -16.37 4.00
N ALA A 80 6.24 -15.16 4.57
CA ALA A 80 5.29 -14.77 5.60
C ALA A 80 3.82 -14.82 5.12
N PRO A 81 3.43 -14.26 3.96
CA PRO A 81 2.06 -14.38 3.45
C PRO A 81 1.59 -15.84 3.29
N GLY A 82 2.45 -16.72 2.78
CA GLY A 82 2.13 -18.15 2.66
C GLY A 82 1.87 -18.81 4.01
N GLN A 83 2.70 -18.53 5.02
CA GLN A 83 2.52 -19.05 6.37
C GLN A 83 1.26 -18.51 7.05
N LEU A 84 0.98 -17.21 6.89
CA LEU A 84 -0.25 -16.59 7.41
C LEU A 84 -1.50 -17.19 6.74
N ALA A 85 -1.46 -17.44 5.42
CA ALA A 85 -2.56 -18.06 4.69
C ALA A 85 -2.81 -19.52 5.12
N ALA A 86 -1.76 -20.30 5.33
CA ALA A 86 -1.86 -21.67 5.85
C ALA A 86 -2.52 -21.66 7.25
N TYR A 87 -2.07 -20.80 8.14
CA TYR A 87 -2.70 -20.64 9.46
C TYR A 87 -4.19 -20.24 9.36
N CYS A 88 -4.52 -19.29 8.49
CA CYS A 88 -5.91 -18.87 8.28
C CYS A 88 -6.78 -20.01 7.72
N GLN A 89 -6.24 -20.84 6.83
CA GLN A 89 -6.91 -22.04 6.33
C GLN A 89 -7.19 -23.03 7.47
N ASP A 90 -6.18 -23.37 8.27
CA ASP A 90 -6.28 -24.38 9.33
C ASP A 90 -7.26 -23.98 10.42
N HIS A 91 -7.43 -22.66 10.63
CA HIS A 91 -8.32 -22.10 11.66
C HIS A 91 -9.65 -21.56 11.11
N ALA A 92 -9.90 -21.71 9.80
CA ALA A 92 -11.09 -21.23 9.09
C ALA A 92 -11.38 -19.72 9.31
N ILE A 93 -10.33 -18.89 9.42
CA ILE A 93 -10.42 -17.44 9.59
C ILE A 93 -10.01 -16.69 8.31
N PRO A 94 -10.53 -15.47 8.07
CA PRO A 94 -10.18 -14.71 6.88
C PRO A 94 -8.79 -14.07 6.95
N LEU A 95 -8.17 -13.95 5.75
CA LEU A 95 -6.94 -13.20 5.51
C LEU A 95 -7.21 -12.02 4.60
N LEU A 96 -6.87 -10.80 5.04
CA LEU A 96 -6.80 -9.61 4.20
C LEU A 96 -5.33 -9.25 3.96
N HIS A 97 -4.88 -9.30 2.70
CA HIS A 97 -3.47 -9.10 2.34
C HIS A 97 -3.28 -7.92 1.39
N LEU A 98 -2.33 -7.03 1.71
CA LEU A 98 -1.92 -5.95 0.82
C LEU A 98 -0.86 -6.38 -0.18
N SER A 99 -1.09 -6.11 -1.46
CA SER A 99 -0.14 -6.28 -2.54
C SER A 99 0.11 -4.97 -3.30
N THR A 100 0.70 -5.02 -4.48
CA THR A 100 1.24 -3.86 -5.19
C THR A 100 0.97 -3.91 -6.70
N ASP A 101 0.93 -2.76 -7.34
CA ASP A 101 1.00 -2.53 -8.78
C ASP A 101 2.30 -3.02 -9.43
N TYR A 102 3.40 -3.14 -8.66
CA TYR A 102 4.70 -3.62 -9.14
C TYR A 102 4.71 -5.10 -9.57
N VAL A 103 3.62 -5.81 -9.41
CA VAL A 103 3.45 -7.16 -9.99
C VAL A 103 3.31 -7.12 -11.52
N PHE A 104 3.07 -5.95 -12.11
CA PHE A 104 2.91 -5.77 -13.55
C PHE A 104 4.16 -5.19 -14.23
N SER A 105 4.33 -5.47 -15.55
CA SER A 105 5.47 -4.96 -16.35
C SER A 105 5.42 -3.46 -16.65
N GLY A 106 4.22 -2.89 -16.71
CA GLY A 106 4.03 -1.49 -17.07
C GLY A 106 3.93 -1.24 -18.59
N ASP A 107 3.85 -2.28 -19.44
CA ASP A 107 3.83 -2.15 -20.89
C ASP A 107 2.40 -1.97 -21.47
N LYS A 108 1.38 -2.29 -20.68
CA LYS A 108 -0.03 -2.14 -21.11
C LYS A 108 -0.39 -0.65 -21.21
N PRO A 109 -1.03 -0.18 -22.30
CA PRO A 109 -1.40 1.23 -22.47
C PRO A 109 -2.62 1.66 -21.63
N SER A 110 -3.44 0.71 -21.16
CA SER A 110 -4.62 0.95 -20.33
C SER A 110 -4.40 0.53 -18.87
N PRO A 111 -5.28 0.88 -17.91
CA PRO A 111 -5.22 0.36 -16.55
C PRO A 111 -5.23 -1.17 -16.50
N TYR A 112 -4.47 -1.75 -15.58
CA TYR A 112 -4.42 -3.19 -15.37
C TYR A 112 -5.69 -3.70 -14.67
N LEU A 113 -6.17 -4.85 -15.13
CA LEU A 113 -7.23 -5.63 -14.49
C LEU A 113 -6.62 -6.68 -13.56
N GLU A 114 -7.39 -7.19 -12.61
CA GLU A 114 -6.97 -8.27 -11.71
C GLU A 114 -6.64 -9.57 -12.46
N THR A 115 -7.23 -9.76 -13.64
CA THR A 115 -7.02 -10.92 -14.53
C THR A 115 -5.84 -10.78 -15.46
N ASP A 116 -5.20 -9.62 -15.55
CA ASP A 116 -4.03 -9.43 -16.40
C ASP A 116 -2.84 -10.25 -15.87
N ALA A 117 -2.04 -10.78 -16.78
CA ALA A 117 -0.84 -11.54 -16.43
C ALA A 117 0.17 -10.66 -15.68
N THR A 118 0.69 -11.18 -14.59
CA THR A 118 1.77 -10.53 -13.83
C THR A 118 3.12 -10.76 -14.53
N ALA A 119 3.95 -9.71 -14.58
CA ALA A 119 5.31 -9.75 -15.14
C ALA A 119 6.19 -8.69 -14.44
N PRO A 120 6.52 -8.89 -13.15
CA PRO A 120 7.23 -7.90 -12.34
C PRO A 120 8.65 -7.64 -12.86
N LEU A 121 9.07 -6.36 -12.89
CA LEU A 121 10.36 -5.92 -13.45
C LEU A 121 11.54 -6.08 -12.47
N GLY A 122 11.30 -6.10 -11.16
CA GLY A 122 12.33 -6.11 -10.13
C GLY A 122 11.96 -7.03 -8.95
N VAL A 123 12.90 -7.20 -8.03
CA VAL A 123 12.80 -8.12 -6.88
C VAL A 123 11.60 -7.82 -5.98
N TYR A 124 11.31 -6.55 -5.72
CA TYR A 124 10.13 -6.18 -4.92
C TYR A 124 8.83 -6.72 -5.52
N GLY A 125 8.58 -6.43 -6.79
CA GLY A 125 7.40 -6.92 -7.49
C GLY A 125 7.34 -8.44 -7.56
N GLN A 126 8.48 -9.09 -7.83
CA GLN A 126 8.60 -10.56 -7.88
C GLN A 126 8.26 -11.20 -6.53
N SER A 127 8.83 -10.66 -5.43
CA SER A 127 8.56 -11.17 -4.09
C SER A 127 7.10 -11.00 -3.67
N LYS A 128 6.47 -9.88 -4.02
CA LYS A 128 5.02 -9.64 -3.78
C LYS A 128 4.16 -10.60 -4.62
N CYS A 129 4.48 -10.80 -5.89
CA CYS A 129 3.79 -11.73 -6.78
C CYS A 129 3.87 -13.19 -6.26
N LYS A 130 5.05 -13.62 -5.77
CA LYS A 130 5.22 -14.93 -5.10
C LYS A 130 4.34 -15.05 -3.86
N GLY A 131 4.17 -13.97 -3.08
CA GLY A 131 3.28 -13.92 -1.92
C GLY A 131 1.80 -14.08 -2.30
N GLU A 132 1.34 -13.40 -3.36
CA GLU A 132 -0.01 -13.61 -3.91
C GLU A 132 -0.21 -15.08 -4.32
N THR A 133 0.75 -15.65 -5.05
CA THR A 133 0.71 -17.04 -5.48
C THR A 133 0.65 -18.00 -4.29
N ALA A 134 1.45 -17.75 -3.24
CA ALA A 134 1.45 -18.59 -2.04
C ALA A 134 0.11 -18.55 -1.29
N ILE A 135 -0.54 -17.38 -1.21
CA ILE A 135 -1.89 -17.27 -0.64
C ILE A 135 -2.92 -18.01 -1.50
N LEU A 136 -2.92 -17.79 -2.82
CA LEU A 136 -3.87 -18.38 -3.75
C LEU A 136 -3.72 -19.90 -3.89
N ALA A 137 -2.56 -20.47 -3.56
CA ALA A 137 -2.34 -21.92 -3.52
C ALA A 137 -3.00 -22.58 -2.30
N THR A 138 -3.48 -21.82 -1.32
CA THR A 138 -4.22 -22.34 -0.15
C THR A 138 -5.73 -22.26 -0.39
N ALA A 139 -6.50 -23.00 0.42
CA ALA A 139 -7.95 -22.86 0.49
C ALA A 139 -8.39 -21.76 1.47
N CYS A 140 -7.47 -20.89 1.91
CA CYS A 140 -7.76 -19.77 2.79
C CYS A 140 -8.75 -18.82 2.15
N ARG A 141 -9.73 -18.37 2.91
CA ARG A 141 -10.64 -17.28 2.50
C ARG A 141 -9.89 -15.96 2.58
N ALA A 142 -9.28 -15.57 1.45
CA ALA A 142 -8.42 -14.40 1.37
C ALA A 142 -8.99 -13.32 0.43
N ALA A 143 -8.84 -12.05 0.83
CA ALA A 143 -8.91 -10.90 -0.07
C ALA A 143 -7.49 -10.31 -0.21
N ILE A 144 -6.96 -10.33 -1.43
CA ILE A 144 -5.66 -9.76 -1.78
C ILE A 144 -5.91 -8.43 -2.48
N VAL A 145 -5.43 -7.34 -1.90
CA VAL A 145 -5.67 -5.98 -2.40
C VAL A 145 -4.37 -5.39 -2.93
N ARG A 146 -4.26 -5.27 -4.25
CA ARG A 146 -3.18 -4.52 -4.90
C ARG A 146 -3.47 -3.04 -4.83
N THR A 147 -2.48 -2.25 -4.47
CA THR A 147 -2.55 -0.80 -4.41
C THR A 147 -1.31 -0.16 -5.03
N ALA A 148 -1.33 1.15 -5.25
CA ALA A 148 -0.25 1.88 -5.91
C ALA A 148 0.01 3.21 -5.20
N TRP A 149 1.25 3.69 -5.22
CA TRP A 149 1.67 5.05 -4.84
C TRP A 149 1.09 5.54 -3.51
N VAL A 150 1.23 4.71 -2.47
CA VAL A 150 0.63 4.99 -1.15
C VAL A 150 1.31 6.20 -0.49
N VAL A 151 0.50 7.18 -0.11
CA VAL A 151 0.91 8.40 0.59
C VAL A 151 0.05 8.65 1.83
N SER A 152 0.61 9.36 2.81
CA SER A 152 -0.09 9.72 4.05
C SER A 152 0.67 10.82 4.80
N PRO A 153 0.11 11.40 5.86
CA PRO A 153 0.88 12.23 6.80
C PRO A 153 1.95 11.43 7.56
N TYR A 154 1.85 10.10 7.59
CA TYR A 154 2.75 9.21 8.35
C TYR A 154 3.93 8.71 7.51
N GLY A 155 5.04 8.40 8.21
CA GLY A 155 6.19 7.75 7.60
C GLY A 155 6.91 8.58 6.53
N LYS A 156 7.67 7.90 5.68
CA LYS A 156 8.36 8.50 4.51
C LYS A 156 7.54 8.23 3.26
N ASN A 157 7.25 9.25 2.45
CA ASN A 157 6.53 9.09 1.18
C ASN A 157 6.80 10.26 0.24
N PHE A 158 6.23 10.19 -0.97
CA PHE A 158 6.47 11.18 -2.01
C PHE A 158 6.00 12.59 -1.63
N ILE A 159 4.81 12.76 -1.05
CA ILE A 159 4.28 14.09 -0.66
C ILE A 159 5.21 14.76 0.36
N LYS A 160 5.61 14.03 1.41
CA LYS A 160 6.55 14.56 2.44
C LYS A 160 7.89 14.91 1.83
N THR A 161 8.38 14.11 0.87
CA THR A 161 9.63 14.40 0.16
C THR A 161 9.51 15.68 -0.65
N MET A 162 8.42 15.87 -1.41
CA MET A 162 8.18 17.09 -2.19
C MET A 162 8.10 18.32 -1.30
N MET A 163 7.32 18.28 -0.22
CA MET A 163 7.22 19.40 0.71
C MET A 163 8.55 19.77 1.36
N ARG A 164 9.35 18.78 1.77
CA ARG A 164 10.69 19.01 2.32
C ARG A 164 11.65 19.63 1.29
N LEU A 165 11.63 19.16 0.04
CA LEU A 165 12.47 19.73 -1.02
C LEU A 165 12.07 21.16 -1.36
N ALA A 166 10.77 21.49 -1.34
CA ALA A 166 10.26 22.82 -1.60
C ALA A 166 10.66 23.87 -0.53
N GLN A 167 11.05 23.44 0.68
CA GLN A 167 11.66 24.32 1.67
C GLN A 167 13.09 24.75 1.33
N GLN A 168 13.76 24.02 0.43
CA GLN A 168 15.20 24.17 0.16
C GLN A 168 15.50 24.55 -1.28
N ARG A 169 14.54 24.44 -2.20
CA ARG A 169 14.73 24.57 -3.65
C ARG A 169 13.57 25.32 -4.27
N GLU A 170 13.87 26.20 -5.21
CA GLU A 170 12.87 26.88 -6.04
C GLU A 170 12.35 25.99 -7.17
N GLU A 171 13.15 24.96 -7.57
CA GLU A 171 12.81 24.00 -8.61
C GLU A 171 13.09 22.58 -8.18
N ILE A 172 12.17 21.68 -8.54
CA ILE A 172 12.31 20.24 -8.29
C ILE A 172 12.07 19.49 -9.59
N GLN A 173 13.06 18.68 -10.00
CA GLN A 173 12.93 17.79 -11.16
C GLN A 173 12.13 16.55 -10.76
N VAL A 174 11.10 16.20 -11.54
CA VAL A 174 10.22 15.06 -11.25
C VAL A 174 9.89 14.32 -12.57
N VAL A 175 9.92 13.00 -12.50
CA VAL A 175 9.61 12.11 -13.63
C VAL A 175 8.16 12.33 -14.10
N ALA A 176 7.98 12.47 -15.42
CA ALA A 176 6.69 12.78 -16.05
C ALA A 176 6.15 11.68 -16.98
N ASP A 177 6.94 10.65 -17.28
CA ASP A 177 6.61 9.54 -18.18
C ASP A 177 6.26 8.22 -17.47
N GLN A 178 6.03 8.27 -16.17
CA GLN A 178 5.48 7.18 -15.38
C GLN A 178 4.06 7.54 -14.93
N HIS A 179 3.09 6.71 -15.34
CA HIS A 179 1.66 6.90 -15.04
C HIS A 179 1.20 5.95 -13.94
N GLY A 180 0.41 6.44 -13.00
CA GLY A 180 -0.12 5.64 -11.90
C GLY A 180 -1.33 6.30 -11.22
N SER A 181 -1.81 5.65 -10.17
CA SER A 181 -2.94 6.10 -9.37
C SER A 181 -2.48 6.32 -7.93
N PRO A 182 -2.31 7.57 -7.47
CA PRO A 182 -1.96 7.85 -6.08
C PRO A 182 -3.04 7.34 -5.12
N THR A 183 -2.61 6.80 -3.98
CA THR A 183 -3.52 6.23 -2.98
C THR A 183 -3.22 6.79 -1.59
N GLY A 184 -4.23 7.39 -0.96
CA GLY A 184 -4.16 7.80 0.44
C GLY A 184 -4.26 6.60 1.37
N ALA A 185 -3.30 6.45 2.28
CA ALA A 185 -3.37 5.37 3.26
C ALA A 185 -4.63 5.43 4.15
N PRO A 186 -5.16 6.60 4.54
CA PRO A 186 -6.46 6.68 5.23
C PRO A 186 -7.63 6.16 4.40
N ASP A 187 -7.70 6.54 3.10
CA ASP A 187 -8.77 6.10 2.20
C ASP A 187 -8.71 4.59 1.95
N LEU A 188 -7.49 4.07 1.72
CA LEU A 188 -7.25 2.63 1.59
C LEU A 188 -7.62 1.88 2.88
N ALA A 189 -7.22 2.39 4.04
CA ALA A 189 -7.54 1.78 5.32
C ALA A 189 -9.05 1.71 5.56
N GLN A 190 -9.82 2.73 5.15
CA GLN A 190 -11.27 2.71 5.22
C GLN A 190 -11.85 1.58 4.35
N ALA A 191 -11.37 1.43 3.11
CA ALA A 191 -11.77 0.35 2.21
C ALA A 191 -11.44 -1.03 2.79
N LEU A 192 -10.23 -1.20 3.31
CA LEU A 192 -9.78 -2.45 3.94
C LEU A 192 -10.62 -2.80 5.18
N LEU A 193 -11.03 -1.80 5.96
CA LEU A 193 -11.87 -2.03 7.14
C LEU A 193 -13.28 -2.50 6.75
N VAL A 194 -13.85 -1.96 5.67
CA VAL A 194 -15.15 -2.44 5.14
C VAL A 194 -15.03 -3.90 4.68
N ILE A 195 -13.98 -4.24 3.92
CA ILE A 195 -13.71 -5.62 3.48
C ILE A 195 -13.57 -6.54 4.70
N LEU A 196 -12.71 -6.18 5.65
CA LEU A 196 -12.45 -6.98 6.86
C LEU A 196 -13.73 -7.22 7.67
N THR A 197 -14.52 -6.17 7.90
CA THR A 197 -15.76 -6.27 8.66
C THR A 197 -16.74 -7.22 7.97
N ARG A 198 -16.91 -7.11 6.65
CA ARG A 198 -17.77 -8.02 5.91
C ARG A 198 -17.23 -9.46 5.93
N MET A 199 -15.92 -9.65 5.77
CA MET A 199 -15.30 -11.00 5.88
C MET A 199 -15.51 -11.65 7.26
N LEU A 200 -15.59 -10.87 8.32
CA LEU A 200 -15.84 -11.38 9.68
C LEU A 200 -17.28 -11.84 9.87
N HIS A 201 -18.26 -11.17 9.25
CA HIS A 201 -19.69 -11.41 9.48
C HIS A 201 -20.36 -12.26 8.40
N ASP A 202 -19.78 -12.33 7.20
CA ASP A 202 -20.34 -13.05 6.06
C ASP A 202 -19.31 -14.08 5.53
N PRO A 203 -19.46 -15.38 5.88
CA PRO A 203 -18.60 -16.44 5.37
C PRO A 203 -18.69 -16.64 3.84
N GLN A 204 -19.74 -16.14 3.20
CA GLN A 204 -19.97 -16.24 1.75
C GLN A 204 -19.47 -15.02 0.98
N CYS A 205 -18.89 -14.02 1.66
CA CYS A 205 -18.37 -12.85 0.97
C CYS A 205 -17.24 -13.23 -0.02
N PRO A 206 -17.13 -12.52 -1.15
CA PRO A 206 -16.17 -12.87 -2.19
C PRO A 206 -14.73 -12.73 -1.69
N GLY A 207 -13.90 -13.73 -2.03
CA GLY A 207 -12.45 -13.66 -1.89
C GLY A 207 -11.79 -13.37 -3.24
N GLY A 208 -10.46 -13.33 -3.25
CA GLY A 208 -9.66 -13.24 -4.47
C GLY A 208 -8.83 -11.96 -4.57
N LEU A 209 -8.47 -11.59 -5.80
CA LEU A 209 -7.65 -10.41 -6.12
C LEU A 209 -8.54 -9.18 -6.39
N TYR A 210 -8.13 -8.04 -5.83
CA TYR A 210 -8.78 -6.74 -5.99
C TYR A 210 -7.74 -5.65 -6.19
N HIS A 211 -8.13 -4.61 -6.91
CA HIS A 211 -7.36 -3.38 -7.01
C HIS A 211 -8.04 -2.28 -6.20
N ALA A 212 -7.26 -1.50 -5.42
CA ALA A 212 -7.76 -0.38 -4.63
C ALA A 212 -6.80 0.79 -4.68
N THR A 213 -7.19 1.84 -5.41
CA THR A 213 -6.50 3.14 -5.48
C THR A 213 -7.52 4.26 -5.41
N ASN A 214 -7.10 5.47 -5.05
CA ASN A 214 -7.98 6.62 -5.24
C ASN A 214 -8.33 6.79 -6.71
N HIS A 215 -9.54 7.27 -6.98
CA HIS A 215 -10.06 7.42 -8.33
C HIS A 215 -9.26 8.44 -9.14
N GLY A 216 -9.00 8.10 -10.40
CA GLY A 216 -8.23 8.89 -11.35
C GLY A 216 -6.77 8.48 -11.45
N GLU A 217 -6.06 9.12 -12.36
CA GLU A 217 -4.67 8.82 -12.71
C GLU A 217 -3.85 10.09 -12.87
N THR A 218 -2.54 9.97 -12.74
CA THR A 218 -1.59 11.07 -12.96
C THR A 218 -0.18 10.53 -13.20
N THR A 219 0.79 11.44 -13.40
CA THR A 219 2.22 11.14 -13.34
C THR A 219 2.83 11.60 -12.02
N TRP A 220 4.07 11.18 -11.72
CA TRP A 220 4.77 11.72 -10.53
C TRP A 220 4.90 13.24 -10.58
N ALA A 221 5.17 13.80 -11.77
CA ALA A 221 5.20 15.26 -11.94
C ALA A 221 3.82 15.91 -11.74
N GLY A 222 2.75 15.26 -12.21
CA GLY A 222 1.38 15.72 -11.97
C GLY A 222 1.00 15.69 -10.48
N LEU A 223 1.35 14.62 -9.77
CA LEU A 223 1.18 14.53 -8.33
C LEU A 223 1.97 15.62 -7.60
N ALA A 224 3.25 15.84 -7.98
CA ALA A 224 4.07 16.89 -7.38
C ALA A 224 3.47 18.29 -7.60
N ARG A 225 2.98 18.61 -8.82
CA ARG A 225 2.30 19.89 -9.10
C ARG A 225 1.07 20.10 -8.19
N LYS A 226 0.24 19.07 -8.02
CA LYS A 226 -0.92 19.18 -7.11
C LYS A 226 -0.49 19.42 -5.67
N VAL A 227 0.56 18.75 -5.19
CA VAL A 227 1.13 18.97 -3.86
C VAL A 227 1.59 20.42 -3.70
N MET A 228 2.37 20.96 -4.66
CA MET A 228 2.86 22.33 -4.64
C MET A 228 1.71 23.35 -4.68
N GLN A 229 0.70 23.12 -5.53
CA GLN A 229 -0.48 23.96 -5.61
C GLN A 229 -1.21 24.05 -4.27
N VAL A 230 -1.51 22.91 -3.64
CA VAL A 230 -2.22 22.87 -2.35
C VAL A 230 -1.40 23.50 -1.25
N SER A 231 -0.10 23.21 -1.20
CA SER A 231 0.83 23.80 -0.21
C SER A 231 0.86 25.31 -0.31
N ALA A 232 1.05 25.87 -1.52
CA ALA A 232 1.07 27.33 -1.75
C ALA A 232 -0.26 28.00 -1.36
N GLN A 233 -1.40 27.40 -1.71
CA GLN A 233 -2.74 27.92 -1.35
C GLN A 233 -2.97 28.00 0.16
N ARG A 234 -2.22 27.23 0.95
CA ARG A 234 -2.29 27.18 2.42
C ARG A 234 -1.11 27.87 3.12
N GLY A 235 -0.32 28.66 2.37
CA GLY A 235 0.84 29.37 2.90
C GLY A 235 2.05 28.49 3.24
N GLY A 236 2.07 27.25 2.75
CA GLY A 236 3.18 26.33 2.91
C GLY A 236 4.27 26.48 1.84
N PRO A 237 5.37 25.71 1.93
CA PRO A 237 6.46 25.74 0.96
C PRO A 237 6.00 25.30 -0.42
N SER A 238 6.52 25.95 -1.47
CA SER A 238 6.22 25.62 -2.86
C SER A 238 7.46 25.76 -3.74
N ALA A 239 7.54 24.95 -4.80
CA ALA A 239 8.60 24.98 -5.79
C ALA A 239 8.04 24.73 -7.19
N ARG A 240 8.71 25.21 -8.21
CA ARG A 240 8.39 24.91 -9.61
C ARG A 240 8.75 23.46 -9.93
N ILE A 241 7.82 22.69 -10.49
CA ILE A 241 8.08 21.33 -10.93
C ILE A 241 8.59 21.33 -12.37
N VAL A 242 9.79 20.81 -12.56
CA VAL A 242 10.44 20.62 -13.86
C VAL A 242 10.30 19.18 -14.25
N GLU A 243 9.65 18.92 -15.38
CA GLU A 243 9.44 17.55 -15.89
C GLU A 243 10.72 16.98 -16.47
N ILE A 244 11.02 15.73 -16.13
CA ILE A 244 12.10 14.94 -16.70
C ILE A 244 11.58 13.56 -17.12
N GLY A 245 12.29 12.90 -18.05
CA GLY A 245 12.05 11.49 -18.36
C GLY A 245 12.67 10.55 -17.33
N THR A 246 12.19 9.32 -17.29
CA THR A 246 12.72 8.26 -16.40
C THR A 246 14.23 8.08 -16.55
N GLU A 247 14.76 8.23 -17.78
CA GLU A 247 16.20 8.07 -18.07
C GLU A 247 17.07 9.11 -17.37
N ALA A 248 16.51 10.31 -17.09
CA ALA A 248 17.22 11.35 -16.35
C ALA A 248 17.24 11.14 -14.83
N TYR A 249 16.52 10.12 -14.33
CA TYR A 249 16.47 9.76 -12.91
C TYR A 249 16.75 8.26 -12.69
N PRO A 250 18.00 7.82 -12.87
CA PRO A 250 18.34 6.40 -12.74
C PRO A 250 18.10 5.90 -11.30
N THR A 251 17.51 4.72 -11.19
CA THR A 251 17.24 4.01 -9.92
C THR A 251 17.73 2.58 -10.02
N ALA A 252 18.04 1.94 -8.87
CA ALA A 252 18.52 0.56 -8.84
C ALA A 252 17.46 -0.42 -9.38
N ALA A 253 16.21 -0.26 -8.95
CA ALA A 253 15.11 -1.05 -9.48
C ALA A 253 14.45 -0.35 -10.68
N LYS A 254 14.07 -1.11 -11.71
CA LYS A 254 13.27 -0.61 -12.83
C LYS A 254 11.86 -0.23 -12.36
N ARG A 255 11.35 0.91 -12.83
CA ARG A 255 10.00 1.38 -12.57
C ARG A 255 9.09 1.12 -13.78
N PRO A 256 7.85 0.62 -13.57
CA PRO A 256 6.89 0.47 -14.67
C PRO A 256 6.50 1.85 -15.23
N LYS A 257 6.37 1.97 -16.56
CA LYS A 257 5.88 3.19 -17.21
C LYS A 257 4.39 3.41 -16.94
N ASN A 258 3.64 2.32 -16.77
CA ASN A 258 2.23 2.33 -16.42
C ASN A 258 1.98 1.41 -15.23
N SER A 259 1.48 1.96 -14.14
CA SER A 259 1.04 1.23 -12.95
C SER A 259 -0.40 1.56 -12.54
N ARG A 260 -1.21 2.03 -13.51
CA ARG A 260 -2.62 2.33 -13.29
C ARG A 260 -3.41 1.04 -13.08
N LEU A 261 -4.25 1.04 -12.06
CA LEU A 261 -5.08 -0.09 -11.68
C LEU A 261 -6.56 0.22 -11.95
N ASN A 262 -7.27 -0.70 -12.60
CA ASN A 262 -8.73 -0.65 -12.69
C ASN A 262 -9.32 -1.19 -11.39
N CYS A 263 -10.24 -0.47 -10.77
CA CYS A 263 -10.86 -0.81 -9.49
C CYS A 263 -12.34 -1.22 -9.61
N ASP A 264 -12.85 -1.48 -10.81
CA ASP A 264 -14.27 -1.78 -11.05
C ASP A 264 -14.71 -3.04 -10.32
N ARG A 265 -13.86 -4.05 -10.23
CA ARG A 265 -14.15 -5.28 -9.50
C ARG A 265 -14.37 -5.04 -8.00
N LEU A 266 -13.58 -4.15 -7.40
CA LEU A 266 -13.76 -3.76 -6.00
C LEU A 266 -15.14 -3.11 -5.78
N GLN A 267 -15.56 -2.26 -6.72
CA GLN A 267 -16.89 -1.65 -6.67
C GLN A 267 -18.00 -2.68 -6.86
N GLN A 268 -17.86 -3.60 -7.83
CA GLN A 268 -18.87 -4.62 -8.14
C GLN A 268 -19.08 -5.58 -6.97
N ASP A 269 -18.02 -6.12 -6.40
CA ASP A 269 -18.09 -7.18 -5.39
C ASP A 269 -18.30 -6.62 -3.96
N TRP A 270 -17.76 -5.43 -3.67
CA TRP A 270 -17.73 -4.87 -2.31
C TRP A 270 -18.51 -3.56 -2.15
N GLY A 271 -18.93 -2.93 -3.25
CA GLY A 271 -19.59 -1.61 -3.23
C GLY A 271 -18.62 -0.48 -2.84
N ILE A 272 -17.32 -0.67 -2.98
CA ILE A 272 -16.29 0.27 -2.55
C ILE A 272 -15.73 1.03 -3.73
N THR A 273 -15.75 2.37 -3.65
CA THR A 273 -15.07 3.28 -4.55
C THR A 273 -14.33 4.32 -3.72
N LEU A 274 -13.00 4.44 -3.93
CA LEU A 274 -12.24 5.47 -3.25
C LEU A 274 -12.43 6.81 -3.97
N ARG A 275 -12.46 7.90 -3.20
CA ARG A 275 -12.65 9.26 -3.71
C ARG A 275 -11.52 9.69 -4.68
N PRO A 276 -11.70 10.79 -5.46
CA PRO A 276 -10.66 11.28 -6.37
C PRO A 276 -9.34 11.61 -5.66
N TRP A 277 -8.21 11.22 -6.26
CA TRP A 277 -6.86 11.41 -5.67
C TRP A 277 -6.51 12.87 -5.34
N PRO A 278 -6.99 13.92 -6.09
CA PRO A 278 -6.66 15.29 -5.72
C PRO A 278 -7.20 15.71 -4.35
N LEU A 279 -8.36 15.19 -3.94
CA LEU A 279 -8.95 15.46 -2.61
C LEU A 279 -8.12 14.82 -1.49
N MET A 280 -7.60 13.62 -1.74
CA MET A 280 -6.70 12.94 -0.81
C MET A 280 -5.40 13.73 -0.62
N VAL A 281 -4.82 14.31 -1.70
CA VAL A 281 -3.63 15.17 -1.61
C VAL A 281 -3.93 16.42 -0.78
N GLU A 282 -5.10 17.03 -0.97
CA GLU A 282 -5.52 18.22 -0.19
C GLU A 282 -5.54 17.93 1.32
N ASP A 283 -6.12 16.81 1.71
CA ASP A 283 -6.16 16.41 3.12
C ASP A 283 -4.76 16.08 3.67
N CYS A 284 -3.97 15.33 2.91
CA CYS A 284 -2.62 14.94 3.34
C CYS A 284 -1.71 16.16 3.53
N VAL A 285 -1.69 17.10 2.58
CA VAL A 285 -0.89 18.33 2.66
C VAL A 285 -1.39 19.21 3.81
N THR A 286 -2.71 19.33 3.99
CA THR A 286 -3.30 20.09 5.09
C THR A 286 -2.86 19.53 6.45
N ALA A 287 -2.95 18.22 6.63
CA ALA A 287 -2.53 17.58 7.87
C ALA A 287 -1.04 17.85 8.17
N LEU A 288 -0.18 17.76 7.16
CA LEU A 288 1.26 18.01 7.30
C LEU A 288 1.59 19.46 7.67
N LEU A 289 0.89 20.43 7.10
CA LEU A 289 1.09 21.84 7.44
C LEU A 289 0.61 22.16 8.87
N ASN A 290 -0.51 21.57 9.30
CA ASN A 290 -1.02 21.74 10.67
C ASN A 290 -0.06 21.13 11.72
N GLU A 291 0.56 19.97 11.43
CA GLU A 291 1.58 19.39 12.31
C GLU A 291 2.82 20.29 12.46
N GLN A 292 3.24 20.97 11.40
CA GLN A 292 4.37 21.90 11.43
C GLN A 292 4.04 23.18 12.22
N GLY A 293 2.83 23.73 12.05
CA GLY A 293 2.37 24.91 12.79
C GLY A 293 2.16 24.66 14.28
N ALA A 294 1.92 23.43 14.69
CA ALA A 294 1.78 23.06 16.10
C ALA A 294 3.13 22.85 16.82
N GLN A 295 4.24 22.79 16.09
CA GLN A 295 5.60 22.59 16.61
C GLN A 295 6.46 23.89 16.61
N SER A 296 5.96 24.95 16.00
CA SER A 296 6.54 26.30 15.99
C SER A 296 5.88 27.19 17.05
#